data_202542f3c44115fc96b317b4475486dd
#
_entry.id   202542f3c44115fc96b317b4475486dd
#
_cell.length_a   1.000
_cell.length_b   1.000
_cell.length_c   1.000
_cell.angle_alpha   90.00
_cell.angle_beta   90.00
_cell.angle_gamma   90.00
#
_symmetry.space_group_name_H-M   'P 1'
#
loop_
_entity.id
_entity.type
_entity.pdbx_description
1 polymer ?
#
loop_
_entity_poly.entity_id
_entity_poly.type
_entity_poly.pdbx_seq_one_letter_code
_entity_poly.pdbx_strand_id
1 'polypeptide(L)'
;FARYSTDASWKVPHFEKMLYDNAQLMALYSNAARNTTDASEYRFYRTVVTETFGYLFENLRTPSGSYLCAQDADSGGSEGGYYCWTEMELKELLKTDYSWFKDLYNIRPETCWENDWFILQKTESIDIFALKQNWTEDEAYANIDRVKSILLARRAKRIKPSIDTKSLTSWNAL
;
A
#
# COMPACT_ATOMS: atom_id res chain seq x y z
N PHE A 1 2.88 3.80 -4.93
CA PHE A 1 2.03 3.16 -5.95
C PHE A 1 2.82 2.11 -6.73
N ALA A 2 2.17 0.99 -7.07
CA ALA A 2 2.61 0.07 -8.10
C ALA A 2 2.33 0.70 -9.48
N ARG A 3 3.02 0.21 -10.51
CA ARG A 3 3.04 0.87 -11.81
C ARG A 3 1.72 0.71 -12.60
N TYR A 4 1.21 -0.51 -12.69
CA TYR A 4 -0.02 -0.85 -13.42
C TYR A 4 -0.63 -2.14 -12.88
N SER A 5 -1.86 -2.47 -13.29
CA SER A 5 -2.45 -3.78 -13.03
C SER A 5 -2.12 -4.76 -14.15
N THR A 6 -1.82 -6.00 -13.80
CA THR A 6 -1.54 -7.09 -14.74
C THR A 6 -2.80 -7.84 -15.16
N ASP A 7 -3.93 -7.56 -14.52
CA ASP A 7 -5.22 -8.19 -14.79
C ASP A 7 -6.36 -7.16 -14.96
N ALA A 8 -7.42 -7.56 -15.64
CA ALA A 8 -8.55 -6.68 -15.94
C ALA A 8 -9.42 -6.32 -14.73
N SER A 9 -9.34 -7.09 -13.64
CA SER A 9 -10.06 -6.83 -12.39
C SER A 9 -9.34 -5.87 -11.44
N TRP A 10 -8.16 -5.38 -11.82
CA TRP A 10 -7.30 -4.52 -11.01
C TRP A 10 -6.91 -5.13 -9.65
N LYS A 11 -6.77 -6.45 -9.62
CA LYS A 11 -6.43 -7.19 -8.41
C LYS A 11 -4.92 -7.37 -8.25
N VAL A 12 -4.24 -7.71 -9.34
CA VAL A 12 -2.81 -8.04 -9.33
C VAL A 12 -2.00 -6.86 -9.87
N PRO A 13 -1.30 -6.10 -9.00
CA PRO A 13 -0.43 -5.03 -9.46
C PRO A 13 0.88 -5.62 -10.02
N HIS A 14 1.47 -4.99 -11.02
CA HIS A 14 2.90 -5.14 -11.25
C HIS A 14 3.63 -4.42 -10.12
N PHE A 15 4.31 -5.16 -9.26
CA PHE A 15 4.81 -4.65 -7.97
C PHE A 15 5.95 -3.65 -8.07
N GLU A 16 6.49 -3.39 -9.25
CA GLU A 16 7.48 -2.33 -9.50
C GLU A 16 6.94 -0.95 -9.12
N LYS A 17 7.80 -0.11 -8.53
CA LYS A 17 7.46 1.25 -8.13
C LYS A 17 8.43 2.24 -8.71
N MET A 18 7.92 3.09 -9.61
CA MET A 18 8.72 4.11 -10.30
C MET A 18 8.60 5.44 -9.58
N LEU A 19 9.71 6.19 -9.51
CA LEU A 19 9.73 7.54 -8.96
C LEU A 19 8.74 8.46 -9.68
N TYR A 20 8.78 8.49 -11.03
CA TYR A 20 7.95 9.39 -11.81
C TYR A 20 6.44 9.11 -11.69
N ASP A 21 6.02 7.86 -11.57
CA ASP A 21 4.61 7.50 -11.35
C ASP A 21 4.14 8.03 -9.99
N ASN A 22 4.94 7.79 -8.96
CA ASN A 22 4.60 8.21 -7.60
C ASN A 22 4.60 9.74 -7.46
N ALA A 23 5.53 10.45 -8.08
CA ALA A 23 5.58 11.91 -8.08
C ALA A 23 4.34 12.53 -8.75
N GLN A 24 3.98 12.04 -9.95
CA GLN A 24 2.80 12.54 -10.68
C GLN A 24 1.49 12.22 -9.94
N LEU A 25 1.37 11.03 -9.36
CA LEU A 25 0.19 10.67 -8.56
C LEU A 25 0.09 11.50 -7.28
N MET A 26 1.20 11.78 -6.60
CA MET A 26 1.19 12.70 -5.47
C MET A 26 0.68 14.09 -5.86
N ALA A 27 1.12 14.64 -7.01
CA ALA A 27 0.63 15.92 -7.51
C ALA A 27 -0.88 15.86 -7.82
N LEU A 28 -1.36 14.78 -8.45
CA LEU A 28 -2.77 14.56 -8.75
C LEU A 28 -3.62 14.51 -7.47
N TYR A 29 -3.24 13.68 -6.50
CA TYR A 29 -3.97 13.54 -5.23
C TYR A 29 -3.91 14.82 -4.38
N SER A 30 -2.79 15.55 -4.43
CA SER A 30 -2.69 16.86 -3.76
C SER A 30 -3.66 17.88 -4.36
N ASN A 31 -3.79 17.89 -5.69
CA ASN A 31 -4.78 18.75 -6.37
C ASN A 31 -6.21 18.31 -6.04
N ALA A 32 -6.51 17.02 -6.01
CA ALA A 32 -7.82 16.51 -5.61
C ALA A 32 -8.16 16.94 -4.17
N ALA A 33 -7.23 16.80 -3.22
CA ALA A 33 -7.42 17.25 -1.84
C ALA A 33 -7.72 18.75 -1.72
N ARG A 34 -7.12 19.60 -2.59
CA ARG A 34 -7.35 21.05 -2.58
C ARG A 34 -8.71 21.44 -3.15
N ASN A 35 -9.31 20.63 -3.99
CA ASN A 35 -10.53 20.96 -4.74
C ASN A 35 -11.78 20.23 -4.20
N THR A 36 -11.66 19.25 -3.30
CA THR A 36 -12.81 18.63 -2.66
C THR A 36 -13.31 19.46 -1.49
N THR A 37 -14.64 19.46 -1.29
CA THR A 37 -15.30 19.99 -0.10
C THR A 37 -15.78 18.89 0.83
N ASP A 38 -15.66 17.63 0.41
CA ASP A 38 -16.02 16.45 1.20
C ASP A 38 -14.88 16.08 2.18
N ALA A 39 -15.21 15.99 3.46
CA ALA A 39 -14.21 15.73 4.51
C ALA A 39 -13.60 14.32 4.43
N SER A 40 -14.38 13.31 4.01
CA SER A 40 -13.91 11.93 3.87
C SER A 40 -12.97 11.79 2.67
N GLU A 41 -13.33 12.39 1.52
CA GLU A 41 -12.45 12.47 0.35
C GLU A 41 -11.14 13.21 0.68
N TYR A 42 -11.24 14.36 1.37
CA TYR A 42 -10.05 15.11 1.79
C TYR A 42 -9.12 14.25 2.66
N ARG A 43 -9.67 13.56 3.65
CA ARG A 43 -8.91 12.64 4.52
C ARG A 43 -8.26 11.53 3.70
N PHE A 44 -8.98 10.93 2.76
CA PHE A 44 -8.44 9.89 1.87
C PHE A 44 -7.28 10.41 1.01
N TYR A 45 -7.47 11.51 0.28
CA TYR A 45 -6.44 12.06 -0.60
C TYR A 45 -5.20 12.50 0.18
N ARG A 46 -5.38 13.13 1.32
CA ARG A 46 -4.27 13.51 2.21
C ARG A 46 -3.50 12.28 2.69
N THR A 47 -4.18 11.22 3.09
CA THR A 47 -3.55 9.96 3.52
C THR A 47 -2.69 9.37 2.40
N VAL A 48 -3.24 9.29 1.19
CA VAL A 48 -2.51 8.80 0.01
C VAL A 48 -1.23 9.60 -0.23
N VAL A 49 -1.30 10.94 -0.21
CA VAL A 49 -0.12 11.80 -0.40
C VAL A 49 0.92 11.58 0.69
N THR A 50 0.49 11.57 1.95
CA THR A 50 1.38 11.41 3.10
C THR A 50 2.10 10.06 3.11
N GLU A 51 1.36 8.98 2.84
CA GLU A 51 1.94 7.63 2.78
C GLU A 51 2.88 7.45 1.58
N THR A 52 2.53 8.02 0.43
CA THR A 52 3.40 7.97 -0.75
C THR A 52 4.68 8.76 -0.53
N PHE A 53 4.59 9.96 0.05
CA PHE A 53 5.77 10.73 0.44
C PHE A 53 6.66 9.97 1.43
N GLY A 54 6.07 9.40 2.47
CA GLY A 54 6.80 8.58 3.46
C GLY A 54 7.54 7.43 2.79
N TYR A 55 6.87 6.71 1.88
CA TYR A 55 7.49 5.63 1.12
C TYR A 55 8.70 6.12 0.29
N LEU A 56 8.56 7.21 -0.47
CA LEU A 56 9.66 7.76 -1.29
C LEU A 56 10.83 8.21 -0.41
N PHE A 57 10.52 8.88 0.69
CA PHE A 57 11.51 9.38 1.63
C PHE A 57 12.33 8.26 2.29
N GLU A 58 11.67 7.17 2.70
CA GLU A 58 12.31 6.06 3.40
C GLU A 58 13.03 5.09 2.47
N ASN A 59 12.55 4.92 1.23
CA ASN A 59 13.04 3.85 0.36
C ASN A 59 13.82 4.33 -0.85
N LEU A 60 13.55 5.51 -1.39
CA LEU A 60 14.20 6.00 -2.61
C LEU A 60 15.08 7.24 -2.40
N ARG A 61 15.03 7.91 -1.25
CA ARG A 61 15.85 9.09 -1.01
C ARG A 61 17.31 8.72 -0.77
N THR A 62 18.22 9.45 -1.44
CA THR A 62 19.66 9.35 -1.20
C THR A 62 20.10 10.24 -0.04
N PRO A 63 21.29 10.01 0.55
CA PRO A 63 21.84 10.92 1.56
C PRO A 63 22.08 12.34 1.04
N SER A 64 22.31 12.50 -0.27
CA SER A 64 22.47 13.82 -0.92
C SER A 64 21.17 14.56 -1.16
N GLY A 65 20.01 13.92 -0.90
CA GLY A 65 18.68 14.55 -1.01
C GLY A 65 17.97 14.30 -2.34
N SER A 66 18.63 13.69 -3.34
CA SER A 66 17.96 13.24 -4.56
C SER A 66 17.18 11.94 -4.33
N TYR A 67 16.36 11.54 -5.31
CA TYR A 67 15.61 10.29 -5.28
C TYR A 67 16.10 9.34 -6.39
N LEU A 68 16.13 8.05 -6.06
CA LEU A 68 16.47 6.94 -6.94
C LEU A 68 15.28 6.59 -7.85
N CYS A 69 15.56 5.94 -9.00
CA CYS A 69 14.58 5.77 -10.07
C CYS A 69 13.42 4.83 -9.73
N ALA A 70 13.72 3.67 -9.17
CA ALA A 70 12.71 2.62 -9.02
C ALA A 70 13.05 1.61 -7.93
N GLN A 71 12.01 0.94 -7.44
CA GLN A 71 12.12 -0.30 -6.69
C GLN A 71 11.54 -1.43 -7.52
N ASP A 72 12.28 -2.54 -7.61
CA ASP A 72 11.94 -3.73 -8.37
C ASP A 72 10.61 -4.37 -7.90
N ALA A 73 10.00 -5.12 -8.79
CA ALA A 73 8.82 -5.95 -8.48
C ALA A 73 9.20 -7.21 -7.68
N ASP A 74 10.41 -7.75 -7.94
CA ASP A 74 10.88 -9.02 -7.40
C ASP A 74 11.55 -8.85 -6.05
N SER A 75 11.34 -9.85 -5.20
CA SER A 75 11.98 -9.98 -3.90
C SER A 75 12.19 -11.44 -3.56
N GLY A 76 13.43 -11.83 -3.24
CA GLY A 76 13.74 -13.21 -2.89
C GLY A 76 13.45 -14.23 -4.00
N GLY A 77 13.49 -13.80 -5.26
CA GLY A 77 13.24 -14.65 -6.44
C GLY A 77 11.77 -14.80 -6.83
N SER A 78 10.88 -14.00 -6.25
CA SER A 78 9.43 -14.04 -6.57
C SER A 78 8.88 -12.63 -6.68
N GLU A 79 8.07 -12.36 -7.72
CA GLU A 79 7.34 -11.11 -7.86
C GLU A 79 6.32 -10.98 -6.71
N GLY A 80 6.23 -9.80 -6.13
CA GLY A 80 5.28 -9.50 -5.05
C GLY A 80 5.59 -10.13 -3.70
N GLY A 81 6.60 -11.01 -3.57
CA GLY A 81 6.91 -11.75 -2.34
C GLY A 81 7.14 -10.88 -1.10
N TYR A 82 7.60 -9.64 -1.30
CA TYR A 82 7.74 -8.68 -0.21
C TYR A 82 6.40 -8.15 0.30
N TYR A 83 5.38 -8.09 -0.55
CA TYR A 83 4.10 -7.40 -0.28
C TYR A 83 2.94 -8.34 0.05
N CYS A 84 2.96 -9.56 -0.49
CA CYS A 84 1.88 -10.52 -0.33
C CYS A 84 1.96 -11.26 1.01
N TRP A 85 0.84 -11.85 1.42
CA TRP A 85 0.69 -12.49 2.73
C TRP A 85 0.00 -13.85 2.59
N THR A 86 0.43 -14.83 3.35
CA THR A 86 -0.35 -16.06 3.51
C THR A 86 -1.43 -15.86 4.59
N GLU A 87 -2.52 -16.61 4.48
CA GLU A 87 -3.59 -16.58 5.50
C GLU A 87 -3.07 -16.98 6.88
N MET A 88 -2.17 -17.97 6.92
CA MET A 88 -1.56 -18.45 8.17
C MET A 88 -0.74 -17.34 8.85
N GLU A 89 0.09 -16.63 8.08
CA GLU A 89 0.89 -15.49 8.59
C GLU A 89 -0.02 -14.37 9.12
N LEU A 90 -1.10 -14.05 8.42
CA LEU A 90 -2.08 -13.05 8.86
C LEU A 90 -2.77 -13.46 10.16
N LYS A 91 -3.21 -14.71 10.30
CA LYS A 91 -3.84 -15.24 11.53
C LYS A 91 -2.90 -15.16 12.73
N GLU A 92 -1.65 -15.57 12.54
CA GLU A 92 -0.64 -15.54 13.59
C GLU A 92 -0.36 -14.12 14.09
N LEU A 93 -0.21 -13.17 13.16
CA LEU A 93 0.13 -11.78 13.47
C LEU A 93 -1.04 -10.99 14.07
N LEU A 94 -2.24 -11.16 13.50
CA LEU A 94 -3.38 -10.32 13.81
C LEU A 94 -4.28 -10.89 14.92
N LYS A 95 -4.21 -12.19 15.20
CA LYS A 95 -4.97 -12.84 16.27
C LYS A 95 -6.47 -12.51 16.20
N THR A 96 -6.99 -11.85 17.21
CA THR A 96 -8.41 -11.44 17.29
C THR A 96 -8.80 -10.45 16.21
N ASP A 97 -7.87 -9.63 15.73
CA ASP A 97 -8.13 -8.68 14.65
C ASP A 97 -8.32 -9.34 13.30
N TYR A 98 -7.84 -10.57 13.14
CA TYR A 98 -7.93 -11.29 11.87
C TYR A 98 -9.39 -11.43 11.38
N SER A 99 -10.37 -11.55 12.28
CA SER A 99 -11.77 -11.73 11.91
C SER A 99 -12.34 -10.59 11.08
N TRP A 100 -12.16 -9.36 11.53
CA TRP A 100 -12.61 -8.19 10.76
C TRP A 100 -11.67 -7.85 9.60
N PHE A 101 -10.36 -8.08 9.78
CA PHE A 101 -9.36 -7.81 8.75
C PHE A 101 -9.61 -8.64 7.49
N LYS A 102 -9.90 -9.93 7.64
CA LYS A 102 -10.19 -10.80 6.51
C LYS A 102 -11.40 -10.35 5.70
N ASP A 103 -12.41 -9.77 6.36
CA ASP A 103 -13.61 -9.28 5.69
C ASP A 103 -13.32 -7.99 4.92
N LEU A 104 -12.60 -7.03 5.52
CA LEU A 104 -12.20 -5.79 4.86
C LEU A 104 -11.29 -6.03 3.65
N TYR A 105 -10.37 -6.97 3.74
CA TYR A 105 -9.39 -7.26 2.68
C TYR A 105 -9.72 -8.51 1.87
N ASN A 106 -10.93 -9.05 2.01
CA ASN A 106 -11.44 -10.17 1.23
C ASN A 106 -10.49 -11.39 1.18
N ILE A 107 -10.02 -11.82 2.35
CA ILE A 107 -9.17 -13.01 2.46
C ILE A 107 -10.04 -14.26 2.43
N ARG A 108 -10.17 -14.88 1.26
CA ARG A 108 -10.98 -16.07 1.01
C ARG A 108 -10.26 -17.00 0.03
N PRO A 109 -10.55 -18.31 0.03
CA PRO A 109 -9.89 -19.24 -0.90
C PRO A 109 -9.96 -18.80 -2.38
N GLU A 110 -11.10 -18.28 -2.81
CA GLU A 110 -11.32 -17.82 -4.19
C GLU A 110 -10.59 -16.51 -4.54
N THR A 111 -10.09 -15.78 -3.55
CA THR A 111 -9.29 -14.56 -3.76
C THR A 111 -7.80 -14.78 -3.57
N CYS A 112 -7.40 -16.03 -3.31
CA CYS A 112 -6.00 -16.41 -3.26
C CYS A 112 -5.34 -16.13 -4.62
N TRP A 113 -4.10 -15.66 -4.56
CA TRP A 113 -3.22 -15.52 -5.72
C TRP A 113 -2.21 -16.67 -5.73
N GLU A 114 -1.16 -16.58 -6.48
CA GLU A 114 -0.12 -17.61 -6.59
C GLU A 114 0.52 -17.93 -5.23
N ASN A 115 0.98 -19.17 -5.04
CA ASN A 115 1.71 -19.64 -3.84
C ASN A 115 0.96 -19.41 -2.52
N ASP A 116 -0.35 -19.56 -2.49
CA ASP A 116 -1.20 -19.31 -1.31
C ASP A 116 -1.10 -17.88 -0.76
N TRP A 117 -0.75 -16.92 -1.59
CA TRP A 117 -0.62 -15.52 -1.24
C TRP A 117 -1.91 -14.73 -1.47
N PHE A 118 -2.09 -13.74 -0.62
CA PHE A 118 -3.15 -12.74 -0.73
C PHE A 118 -2.53 -11.37 -1.00
N ILE A 119 -3.08 -10.70 -2.01
CA ILE A 119 -2.85 -9.28 -2.28
C ILE A 119 -3.94 -8.53 -1.52
N LEU A 120 -3.53 -7.69 -0.57
CA LEU A 120 -4.46 -6.98 0.30
C LEU A 120 -5.19 -5.87 -0.47
N GLN A 121 -6.45 -6.10 -0.80
CA GLN A 121 -7.31 -5.16 -1.50
C GLN A 121 -8.57 -4.92 -0.68
N LYS A 122 -8.83 -3.67 -0.31
CA LYS A 122 -10.06 -3.31 0.40
C LYS A 122 -11.28 -3.50 -0.51
N THR A 123 -12.33 -4.10 0.03
CA THR A 123 -13.56 -4.38 -0.70
C THR A 123 -14.53 -3.21 -0.73
N GLU A 124 -14.38 -2.28 0.20
CA GLU A 124 -15.26 -1.14 0.38
C GLU A 124 -14.53 0.02 1.08
N SER A 125 -15.17 1.16 1.14
CA SER A 125 -14.66 2.32 1.87
C SER A 125 -14.71 2.10 3.38
N ILE A 126 -13.86 2.83 4.11
CA ILE A 126 -13.68 2.63 5.55
C ILE A 126 -14.94 3.04 6.33
N ASP A 127 -15.63 4.09 5.89
CA ASP A 127 -16.88 4.56 6.48
C ASP A 127 -18.00 3.50 6.42
N ILE A 128 -18.18 2.85 5.25
CA ILE A 128 -19.14 1.75 5.08
C ILE A 128 -18.75 0.56 5.95
N PHE A 129 -17.48 0.22 5.98
CA PHE A 129 -16.99 -0.88 6.80
C PHE A 129 -17.18 -0.61 8.31
N ALA A 130 -16.89 0.61 8.76
CA ALA A 130 -17.09 1.04 10.14
C ALA A 130 -18.54 0.84 10.61
N LEU A 131 -19.52 1.23 9.78
CA LEU A 131 -20.94 1.02 10.07
C LEU A 131 -21.29 -0.46 10.26
N LYS A 132 -20.72 -1.35 9.43
CA LYS A 132 -20.95 -2.81 9.56
C LYS A 132 -20.37 -3.41 10.83
N GLN A 133 -19.28 -2.83 11.34
CA GLN A 133 -18.63 -3.26 12.57
C GLN A 133 -19.21 -2.58 13.83
N ASN A 134 -20.17 -1.68 13.69
CA ASN A 134 -20.65 -0.79 14.75
C ASN A 134 -19.51 0.06 15.37
N TRP A 135 -18.60 0.51 14.56
CA TRP A 135 -17.51 1.41 14.92
C TRP A 135 -17.80 2.83 14.46
N THR A 136 -17.22 3.78 15.15
CA THR A 136 -17.04 5.12 14.59
C THR A 136 -15.97 5.09 13.49
N GLU A 137 -15.97 6.08 12.62
CA GLU A 137 -14.93 6.18 11.57
C GLU A 137 -13.52 6.29 12.19
N ASP A 138 -13.37 7.04 13.27
CA ASP A 138 -12.08 7.18 13.96
C ASP A 138 -11.60 5.87 14.60
N GLU A 139 -12.50 5.07 15.17
CA GLU A 139 -12.17 3.73 15.65
C GLU A 139 -11.73 2.81 14.52
N ALA A 140 -12.39 2.87 13.37
CA ALA A 140 -12.01 2.09 12.20
C ALA A 140 -10.60 2.46 11.71
N TYR A 141 -10.30 3.74 11.55
CA TYR A 141 -8.96 4.20 11.19
C TYR A 141 -7.91 3.80 12.22
N ALA A 142 -8.18 3.95 13.51
CA ALA A 142 -7.26 3.56 14.58
C ALA A 142 -6.95 2.05 14.55
N ASN A 143 -7.96 1.20 14.35
CA ASN A 143 -7.78 -0.23 14.21
C ASN A 143 -6.96 -0.60 12.97
N ILE A 144 -7.23 0.02 11.82
CA ILE A 144 -6.49 -0.19 10.58
C ILE A 144 -5.04 0.24 10.75
N ASP A 145 -4.75 1.40 11.32
CA ASP A 145 -3.39 1.90 11.51
C ASP A 145 -2.58 1.03 12.48
N ARG A 146 -3.22 0.51 13.53
CA ARG A 146 -2.61 -0.45 14.44
C ARG A 146 -2.21 -1.74 13.71
N VAL A 147 -3.12 -2.31 12.92
CA VAL A 147 -2.84 -3.52 12.15
C VAL A 147 -1.79 -3.26 11.06
N LYS A 148 -1.86 -2.14 10.34
CA LYS A 148 -0.81 -1.72 9.39
C LYS A 148 0.56 -1.69 10.03
N SER A 149 0.68 -1.14 11.24
CA SER A 149 1.94 -1.08 11.97
C SER A 149 2.51 -2.48 12.26
N ILE A 150 1.67 -3.44 12.67
CA ILE A 150 2.06 -4.84 12.89
C ILE A 150 2.57 -5.46 11.58
N LEU A 151 1.82 -5.30 10.49
CA LEU A 151 2.19 -5.85 9.19
C LEU A 151 3.45 -5.21 8.63
N LEU A 152 3.61 -3.89 8.75
CA LEU A 152 4.82 -3.18 8.34
C LEU A 152 6.05 -3.66 9.10
N ALA A 153 5.96 -3.81 10.42
CA ALA A 153 7.05 -4.31 11.25
C ALA A 153 7.47 -5.74 10.85
N ARG A 154 6.51 -6.60 10.50
CA ARG A 154 6.77 -7.95 10.00
C ARG A 154 7.39 -7.92 8.61
N ARG A 155 6.83 -7.13 7.68
CA ARG A 155 7.32 -6.98 6.32
C ARG A 155 8.75 -6.45 6.26
N ALA A 156 9.11 -5.54 7.15
CA ALA A 156 10.46 -4.98 7.23
C ALA A 156 11.57 -6.03 7.48
N LYS A 157 11.19 -7.23 7.97
CA LYS A 157 12.11 -8.36 8.20
C LYS A 157 12.29 -9.25 6.96
N ARG A 158 11.50 -9.04 5.90
CA ARG A 158 11.61 -9.79 4.64
C ARG A 158 12.77 -9.26 3.80
N ILE A 159 13.21 -10.05 2.83
CA ILE A 159 14.16 -9.60 1.80
C ILE A 159 13.49 -8.48 1.01
N LYS A 160 14.09 -7.30 1.01
CA LYS A 160 13.57 -6.14 0.29
C LYS A 160 13.80 -6.30 -1.23
N PRO A 161 12.88 -5.79 -2.07
CA PRO A 161 13.13 -5.66 -3.49
C PRO A 161 14.37 -4.79 -3.76
N SER A 162 15.07 -5.06 -4.85
CA SER A 162 16.22 -4.27 -5.27
C SER A 162 15.82 -2.85 -5.68
N ILE A 163 16.78 -1.94 -5.61
CA ILE A 163 16.59 -0.53 -5.99
C ILE A 163 17.44 -0.24 -7.22
N ASP A 164 16.84 0.33 -8.25
CA ASP A 164 17.58 0.95 -9.35
C ASP A 164 18.19 2.26 -8.85
N THR A 165 19.50 2.25 -8.65
CA THR A 165 20.26 3.33 -8.02
C THR A 165 20.54 4.52 -8.92
N LYS A 166 20.06 4.53 -10.15
CA LYS A 166 20.13 5.73 -11.00
C LYS A 166 19.30 6.85 -10.39
N SER A 167 19.78 8.09 -10.53
CA SER A 167 19.06 9.31 -10.15
C SER A 167 18.97 10.20 -11.38
N LEU A 168 17.78 10.31 -11.96
CA LEU A 168 17.52 11.09 -13.18
C LEU A 168 17.00 12.47 -12.81
N THR A 169 17.64 13.52 -13.33
CA THR A 169 17.25 14.90 -13.04
C THR A 169 15.79 15.19 -13.44
N SER A 170 15.34 14.68 -14.59
CA SER A 170 13.96 14.87 -15.07
C SER A 170 12.92 14.25 -14.14
N TRP A 171 13.21 13.10 -13.52
CA TRP A 171 12.29 12.45 -12.59
C TRP A 171 12.31 13.08 -11.20
N ASN A 172 13.43 13.67 -10.82
CA ASN A 172 13.56 14.43 -9.58
C ASN A 172 12.96 15.85 -9.66
N ALA A 173 12.66 16.32 -10.86
CA ALA A 173 12.03 17.64 -11.10
C ALA A 173 10.49 17.59 -11.06
N LEU A 174 9.88 16.41 -10.99
CA LEU A 174 8.43 16.23 -10.87
C LEU A 174 7.94 16.44 -9.44
#